data_90667395d141d2ae9112878b1ac726da
#
_entry.id   90667395d141d2ae9112878b1ac726da
#
_cell.length_a   1.000
_cell.length_b   1.000
_cell.length_c   1.000
_cell.angle_alpha   90.00
_cell.angle_beta   90.00
_cell.angle_gamma   90.00
#
_symmetry.space_group_name_H-M   'P 1'
#
loop_
_entity.id
_entity.type
_entity.pdbx_description
1 polymer ?
#
loop_
_entity_poly.entity_id
_entity_poly.type
_entity_poly.pdbx_seq_one_letter_code
_entity_poly.pdbx_strand_id
1 'polypeptide(L)'
;MINGGKNMATGIFDSKNGKVIFVCINKSYEKLSKGIKVAGRASRWDCVRKYWPIDDVKKANEADFILGVCHKEIVVVCKMDERGWRKISEDSQLMNGFKNDAEIIECPSLLSRYAFSGEIVDDSPYLGMEIPIEYGFNQSRTVTYNY
;
A
#
# COMPACT_ATOMS: atom_id res chain seq x y z
N MET A 1 3.75 16.06 29.17
CA MET A 1 4.68 15.56 28.75
C MET A 1 4.74 15.43 27.28
N ILE A 2 5.73 15.87 26.83
CA ILE A 2 5.90 16.08 25.43
C ILE A 2 5.73 14.87 24.59
N ASN A 3 6.08 13.73 25.14
CA ASN A 3 5.96 12.50 24.40
C ASN A 3 4.53 11.98 24.25
N GLY A 4 3.55 12.69 24.80
CA GLY A 4 2.16 12.29 24.67
C GLY A 4 1.71 12.10 23.24
N GLY A 5 2.06 13.04 22.34
CA GLY A 5 1.72 12.92 20.94
C GLY A 5 2.41 11.72 20.27
N LYS A 6 3.69 11.50 20.62
CA LYS A 6 4.46 10.38 20.10
C LYS A 6 3.91 9.05 20.59
N ASN A 7 3.52 8.98 21.86
CA ASN A 7 2.90 7.78 22.43
C ASN A 7 1.53 7.52 21.79
N MET A 8 0.77 8.57 21.50
CA MET A 8 -0.50 8.44 20.81
C MET A 8 -0.31 7.88 19.39
N ALA A 9 0.70 8.36 18.66
CA ALA A 9 1.01 7.84 17.35
C ALA A 9 1.39 6.36 17.43
N THR A 10 2.23 5.99 18.39
CA THR A 10 2.60 4.59 18.61
C THR A 10 1.37 3.75 18.95
N GLY A 11 0.46 4.28 19.77
CA GLY A 11 -0.76 3.58 20.15
C GLY A 11 -1.69 3.30 18.98
N ILE A 12 -1.82 4.25 18.04
CA ILE A 12 -2.68 4.06 16.88
C ILE A 12 -2.16 2.93 15.98
N PHE A 13 -0.86 2.64 16.01
CA PHE A 13 -0.27 1.54 15.24
C PHE A 13 -0.18 0.24 16.03
N ASP A 14 -0.71 0.18 17.24
CA ASP A 14 -0.85 -1.07 17.95
C ASP A 14 -1.90 -1.91 17.22
N SER A 15 -1.56 -3.17 16.90
CA SER A 15 -2.44 -4.04 16.14
C SER A 15 -3.78 -4.31 16.81
N LYS A 16 -3.89 -4.08 18.12
CA LYS A 16 -5.18 -4.17 18.85
C LYS A 16 -6.16 -3.12 18.37
N ASN A 17 -5.66 -2.00 17.83
CA ASN A 17 -6.49 -0.89 17.34
C ASN A 17 -6.74 -0.97 15.84
N GLY A 18 -6.16 -1.94 15.17
CA GLY A 18 -6.33 -2.16 13.74
C GLY A 18 -5.08 -2.77 13.12
N LYS A 19 -5.28 -3.77 12.27
CA LYS A 19 -4.20 -4.40 11.53
C LYS A 19 -3.98 -3.64 10.24
N VAL A 20 -2.78 -3.16 10.02
CA VAL A 20 -2.47 -2.36 8.84
C VAL A 20 -1.23 -2.88 8.12
N ILE A 21 -1.22 -2.70 6.81
CA ILE A 21 -0.08 -2.97 5.96
C ILE A 21 0.45 -1.62 5.48
N PHE A 22 1.77 -1.45 5.58
CA PHE A 22 2.45 -0.26 5.04
C PHE A 22 3.08 -0.63 3.70
N VAL A 23 2.85 0.16 2.67
CA VAL A 23 3.48 -0.02 1.36
C VAL A 23 4.25 1.24 0.98
N CYS A 24 5.46 1.05 0.45
CA CYS A 24 6.34 2.16 0.08
C CYS A 24 5.98 2.68 -1.32
N ILE A 25 5.44 3.89 -1.40
CA ILE A 25 5.05 4.49 -2.68
C ILE A 25 5.88 5.72 -3.03
N ASN A 26 7.10 5.83 -2.48
CA ASN A 26 7.95 7.00 -2.63
C ASN A 26 8.06 7.49 -4.09
N LYS A 27 8.48 6.61 -4.99
CA LYS A 27 8.78 7.01 -6.38
C LYS A 27 7.56 7.47 -7.14
N SER A 28 6.51 6.64 -7.16
CA SER A 28 5.33 6.93 -7.97
C SER A 28 4.53 8.09 -7.40
N TYR A 29 4.32 8.12 -6.10
CA TYR A 29 3.54 9.18 -5.45
C TYR A 29 4.24 10.53 -5.57
N GLU A 30 5.55 10.57 -5.33
CA GLU A 30 6.32 11.81 -5.42
C GLU A 30 6.21 12.43 -6.82
N LYS A 31 6.33 11.63 -7.87
CA LYS A 31 6.18 12.11 -9.24
C LYS A 31 4.77 12.62 -9.52
N LEU A 32 3.75 11.86 -9.11
CA LEU A 32 2.36 12.28 -9.31
C LEU A 32 2.05 13.58 -8.57
N SER A 33 2.56 13.76 -7.37
CA SER A 33 2.33 14.97 -6.58
C SER A 33 2.97 16.20 -7.23
N LYS A 34 4.00 16.00 -8.05
CA LYS A 34 4.66 17.07 -8.81
C LYS A 34 4.07 17.25 -10.20
N GLY A 35 3.00 16.53 -10.53
CA GLY A 35 2.39 16.59 -11.85
C GLY A 35 3.16 15.84 -12.93
N ILE A 36 4.13 15.00 -12.56
CA ILE A 36 4.91 14.19 -13.51
C ILE A 36 4.11 12.93 -13.83
N LYS A 37 3.96 12.66 -15.12
CA LYS A 37 3.25 11.49 -15.60
C LYS A 37 4.03 10.21 -15.30
N VAL A 38 3.37 9.23 -14.70
CA VAL A 38 3.96 7.93 -14.39
C VAL A 38 3.24 6.86 -15.22
N ALA A 39 4.01 6.08 -15.98
CA ALA A 39 3.45 5.02 -16.81
C ALA A 39 2.69 4.00 -15.95
N GLY A 40 1.46 3.71 -16.34
CA GLY A 40 0.62 2.75 -15.63
C GLY A 40 0.00 3.25 -14.32
N ARG A 41 0.29 4.50 -13.92
CA ARG A 41 -0.20 5.04 -12.64
C ARG A 41 -0.79 6.43 -12.85
N ALA A 42 -2.11 6.48 -13.03
CA ALA A 42 -2.82 7.73 -13.29
C ALA A 42 -3.24 8.45 -12.01
N SER A 43 -3.25 7.77 -10.86
CA SER A 43 -3.74 8.33 -9.60
C SER A 43 -3.02 7.72 -8.40
N ARG A 44 -3.23 8.31 -7.23
CA ARG A 44 -2.68 7.78 -5.96
C ARG A 44 -3.23 6.37 -5.66
N TRP A 45 -4.44 6.05 -6.10
CA TRP A 45 -5.01 4.69 -5.98
C TRP A 45 -4.11 3.68 -6.69
N ASP A 46 -3.67 3.99 -7.90
CA ASP A 46 -2.78 3.14 -8.66
C ASP A 46 -1.42 2.94 -7.97
N CYS A 47 -0.96 3.89 -7.16
CA CYS A 47 0.28 3.75 -6.42
C CYS A 47 0.19 2.72 -5.30
N VAL A 48 -0.99 2.52 -4.73
CA VAL A 48 -1.18 1.66 -3.56
C VAL A 48 -1.70 0.27 -3.91
N ARG A 49 -2.61 0.14 -4.88
CA ARG A 49 -3.33 -1.11 -5.13
C ARG A 49 -2.53 -2.22 -5.81
N LYS A 50 -1.38 -1.92 -6.38
CA LYS A 50 -0.62 -2.87 -7.22
C LYS A 50 0.86 -2.54 -7.16
N TYR A 51 1.59 -3.33 -7.48
CA TYR A 51 2.15 -4.64 -7.72
C TYR A 51 3.06 -4.96 -6.53
N TRP A 52 2.56 -5.63 -5.54
CA TRP A 52 3.31 -5.82 -4.28
C TRP A 52 3.73 -7.27 -4.09
N PRO A 53 4.94 -7.48 -3.55
CA PRO A 53 5.39 -8.82 -3.17
C PRO A 53 4.73 -9.20 -1.84
N ILE A 54 3.78 -10.11 -1.89
CA ILE A 54 3.10 -10.62 -0.69
C ILE A 54 3.55 -12.05 -0.49
N ASP A 55 4.23 -12.33 0.62
CA ASP A 55 4.75 -13.65 0.94
C ASP A 55 3.68 -14.54 1.58
N ASP A 56 2.82 -13.96 2.40
CA ASP A 56 1.77 -14.67 3.12
C ASP A 56 0.44 -13.98 2.86
N VAL A 57 -0.29 -14.45 1.87
CA VAL A 57 -1.54 -13.81 1.45
C VAL A 57 -2.62 -13.93 2.51
N LYS A 58 -2.62 -14.99 3.30
CA LYS A 58 -3.56 -15.15 4.41
C LYS A 58 -3.38 -14.04 5.43
N LYS A 59 -2.14 -13.82 5.83
CA LYS A 59 -1.80 -12.74 6.76
C LYS A 59 -2.17 -11.38 6.17
N ALA A 60 -1.81 -11.14 4.92
CA ALA A 60 -2.09 -9.87 4.26
C ALA A 60 -3.59 -9.58 4.18
N ASN A 61 -4.42 -10.62 4.03
CA ASN A 61 -5.87 -10.45 3.95
C ASN A 61 -6.53 -10.18 5.29
N GLU A 62 -5.80 -10.24 6.40
CA GLU A 62 -6.32 -9.87 7.71
C GLU A 62 -6.27 -8.36 7.95
N ALA A 63 -5.63 -7.61 7.08
CA ALA A 63 -5.47 -6.17 7.26
C ALA A 63 -6.81 -5.43 7.17
N ASP A 64 -6.98 -4.46 8.06
CA ASP A 64 -8.12 -3.55 8.00
C ASP A 64 -7.89 -2.43 7.00
N PHE A 65 -6.64 -1.98 6.86
CA PHE A 65 -6.27 -0.89 5.96
C PHE A 65 -4.91 -1.12 5.34
N ILE A 66 -4.73 -0.55 4.14
CA ILE A 66 -3.45 -0.52 3.43
C ILE A 66 -3.01 0.94 3.39
N LEU A 67 -1.84 1.22 3.93
CA LEU A 67 -1.33 2.57 4.09
C LEU A 67 -0.21 2.83 3.10
N GLY A 68 -0.43 3.76 2.18
CA GLY A 68 0.61 4.21 1.24
C GLY A 68 1.51 5.23 1.92
N VAL A 69 2.81 4.94 1.98
CA VAL A 69 3.79 5.75 2.70
C VAL A 69 4.79 6.36 1.73
N CYS A 70 4.94 7.68 1.82
CA CYS A 70 5.92 8.44 1.06
C CYS A 70 6.81 9.19 2.04
N HIS A 71 8.11 8.86 2.03
CA HIS A 71 9.10 9.47 2.92
C HIS A 71 8.64 9.49 4.38
N LYS A 72 8.26 8.31 4.89
CA LYS A 72 7.82 8.07 6.27
C LYS A 72 6.44 8.61 6.62
N GLU A 73 5.82 9.38 5.75
CA GLU A 73 4.48 9.93 6.00
C GLU A 73 3.41 9.11 5.29
N ILE A 74 2.31 8.82 5.99
CA ILE A 74 1.14 8.16 5.39
C ILE A 74 0.39 9.19 4.56
N VAL A 75 0.36 9.00 3.25
CA VAL A 75 -0.25 9.95 2.31
C VAL A 75 -1.51 9.42 1.64
N VAL A 76 -1.72 8.09 1.69
CA VAL A 76 -2.92 7.45 1.14
C VAL A 76 -3.35 6.33 2.08
N VAL A 77 -4.63 6.26 2.38
CA VAL A 77 -5.21 5.16 3.14
C VAL A 77 -6.23 4.46 2.25
N CYS A 78 -6.10 3.14 2.13
CA CYS A 78 -7.01 2.33 1.32
C CYS A 78 -7.62 1.23 2.16
N LYS A 79 -8.82 0.81 1.77
CA LYS A 79 -9.51 -0.33 2.35
C LYS A 79 -9.78 -1.34 1.24
N MET A 80 -9.42 -2.61 1.49
CA MET A 80 -9.71 -3.68 0.54
C MET A 80 -11.20 -4.02 0.55
N ASP A 81 -11.71 -4.48 -0.60
CA ASP A 81 -13.01 -5.12 -0.61
C ASP A 81 -12.87 -6.57 -0.09
N GLU A 82 -13.98 -7.31 -0.05
CA GLU A 82 -14.02 -8.65 0.53
C GLU A 82 -13.14 -9.67 -0.20
N ARG A 83 -12.72 -9.38 -1.43
CA ARG A 83 -11.85 -10.29 -2.19
C ARG A 83 -10.40 -10.25 -1.70
N GLY A 84 -9.97 -9.15 -1.10
CA GLY A 84 -8.62 -9.00 -0.56
C GLY A 84 -7.50 -9.01 -1.60
N TRP A 85 -6.32 -9.38 -1.16
CA TRP A 85 -5.15 -9.51 -2.03
C TRP A 85 -5.25 -10.74 -2.90
N ARG A 86 -4.93 -10.59 -4.18
CA ARG A 86 -4.94 -11.69 -5.13
C ARG A 86 -3.72 -11.62 -6.03
N LYS A 87 -3.14 -12.78 -6.32
CA LYS A 87 -2.04 -12.87 -7.27
C LYS A 87 -2.60 -12.64 -8.67
N ILE A 88 -2.04 -11.68 -9.40
CA ILE A 88 -2.61 -11.24 -10.67
C ILE A 88 -2.69 -12.39 -11.68
N SER A 89 -1.61 -13.18 -11.80
CA SER A 89 -1.56 -14.29 -12.76
C SER A 89 -2.56 -15.41 -12.44
N GLU A 90 -3.11 -15.45 -11.23
CA GLU A 90 -4.05 -16.50 -10.79
C GLU A 90 -5.49 -16.00 -10.72
N ASP A 91 -5.76 -14.76 -11.14
CA ASP A 91 -7.08 -14.15 -11.08
C ASP A 91 -7.45 -13.59 -12.44
N SER A 92 -8.47 -14.17 -13.07
CA SER A 92 -8.85 -13.79 -14.44
C SER A 92 -9.31 -12.34 -14.54
N GLN A 93 -9.99 -11.84 -13.52
CA GLN A 93 -10.47 -10.46 -13.52
C GLN A 93 -9.32 -9.45 -13.43
N LEU A 94 -8.35 -9.71 -12.53
CA LEU A 94 -7.16 -8.87 -12.42
C LEU A 94 -6.31 -8.97 -13.68
N MET A 95 -6.18 -10.17 -14.23
CA MET A 95 -5.42 -10.40 -15.46
C MET A 95 -6.00 -9.59 -16.61
N ASN A 96 -7.32 -9.62 -16.78
CA ASN A 96 -7.99 -8.83 -17.80
C ASN A 96 -7.81 -7.32 -17.59
N GLY A 97 -7.80 -6.87 -16.33
CA GLY A 97 -7.64 -5.47 -15.99
C GLY A 97 -6.22 -4.95 -16.16
N PHE A 98 -5.21 -5.81 -15.99
CA PHE A 98 -3.82 -5.37 -15.95
C PHE A 98 -2.95 -5.81 -17.13
N LYS A 99 -3.38 -6.78 -17.93
CA LYS A 99 -2.52 -7.34 -18.99
C LYS A 99 -2.00 -6.30 -19.99
N ASN A 100 -2.72 -5.21 -20.19
CA ASN A 100 -2.32 -4.13 -21.09
C ASN A 100 -1.74 -2.92 -20.36
N ASP A 101 -1.54 -3.02 -19.05
CA ASP A 101 -0.91 -1.97 -18.26
C ASP A 101 0.52 -1.77 -18.74
N ALA A 102 0.94 -0.51 -18.88
CA ALA A 102 2.26 -0.17 -19.36
C ALA A 102 3.38 -0.81 -18.52
N GLU A 103 3.20 -0.91 -17.21
CA GLU A 103 4.19 -1.54 -16.32
C GLU A 103 4.30 -3.04 -16.59
N ILE A 104 3.19 -3.71 -16.86
CA ILE A 104 3.17 -5.15 -17.19
C ILE A 104 3.83 -5.40 -18.54
N ILE A 105 3.54 -4.56 -19.53
CA ILE A 105 4.13 -4.69 -20.86
C ILE A 105 5.65 -4.58 -20.77
N GLU A 106 6.14 -3.63 -19.97
CA GLU A 106 7.57 -3.43 -19.78
C GLU A 106 8.20 -4.52 -18.93
N CYS A 107 7.50 -5.01 -17.92
CA CYS A 107 8.00 -6.01 -16.98
C CYS A 107 6.92 -7.08 -16.70
N PRO A 108 6.77 -8.09 -17.60
CA PRO A 108 5.73 -9.10 -17.44
C PRO A 108 5.81 -9.92 -16.16
N SER A 109 6.97 -9.99 -15.52
CA SER A 109 7.12 -10.70 -14.25
C SER A 109 6.29 -10.08 -13.13
N LEU A 110 5.82 -8.84 -13.28
CA LEU A 110 4.92 -8.23 -12.31
C LEU A 110 3.57 -8.95 -12.20
N LEU A 111 3.22 -9.79 -13.16
CA LEU A 111 2.01 -10.62 -13.08
C LEU A 111 2.07 -11.62 -11.94
N SER A 112 3.25 -11.94 -11.43
CA SER A 112 3.41 -12.79 -10.24
C SER A 112 3.23 -12.02 -8.93
N ARG A 113 3.08 -10.71 -8.99
CA ARG A 113 2.83 -9.86 -7.83
C ARG A 113 1.34 -9.83 -7.48
N TYR A 114 1.01 -9.16 -6.39
CA TYR A 114 -0.34 -9.08 -5.85
C TYR A 114 -0.92 -7.69 -6.01
N ALA A 115 -2.25 -7.65 -6.13
CA ALA A 115 -3.01 -6.42 -6.13
C ALA A 115 -4.31 -6.64 -5.36
N PHE A 116 -4.97 -5.57 -5.00
CA PHE A 116 -6.28 -5.64 -4.36
C PHE A 116 -7.23 -4.63 -4.99
N SER A 117 -8.52 -4.84 -4.78
CA SER A 117 -9.58 -3.91 -5.14
C SER A 117 -10.19 -3.34 -3.88
N GLY A 118 -10.75 -2.15 -3.96
CA GLY A 118 -11.33 -1.49 -2.80
C GLY A 118 -11.48 0.01 -3.05
N GLU A 119 -11.22 0.79 -2.02
CA GLU A 119 -11.43 2.24 -2.10
C GLU A 119 -10.42 3.02 -1.27
N ILE A 120 -10.28 4.31 -1.58
CA ILE A 120 -9.50 5.25 -0.77
C ILE A 120 -10.38 5.75 0.36
N VAL A 121 -9.79 5.86 1.56
CA VAL A 121 -10.45 6.38 2.76
C VAL A 121 -9.82 7.73 3.09
N ASP A 122 -10.52 8.82 2.75
CA ASP A 122 -9.97 10.17 2.89
C ASP A 122 -10.09 10.77 4.30
N ASP A 123 -10.91 10.18 5.16
CA ASP A 123 -11.14 10.70 6.52
C ASP A 123 -10.47 9.86 7.62
N SER A 124 -9.48 9.07 7.23
CA SER A 124 -8.79 8.19 8.18
C SER A 124 -7.86 8.97 9.11
N PRO A 125 -7.82 8.60 10.41
CA PRO A 125 -6.88 9.22 11.35
C PRO A 125 -5.42 8.87 11.06
N TYR A 126 -5.15 7.87 10.22
CA TYR A 126 -3.78 7.53 9.83
C TYR A 126 -3.18 8.56 8.86
N LEU A 127 -4.01 9.29 8.11
CA LEU A 127 -3.51 10.24 7.11
C LEU A 127 -2.66 11.33 7.75
N GLY A 128 -1.49 11.57 7.16
CA GLY A 128 -0.56 12.60 7.62
C GLY A 128 0.35 12.15 8.76
N MET A 129 0.15 10.97 9.31
CA MET A 129 0.99 10.49 10.41
C MET A 129 2.31 9.93 9.87
N GLU A 130 3.37 10.10 10.67
CA GLU A 130 4.66 9.47 10.41
C GLU A 130 4.63 8.05 10.94
N ILE A 131 5.15 7.09 10.18
CA ILE A 131 5.18 5.70 10.63
C ILE A 131 6.32 5.47 11.63
N PRO A 132 6.14 4.57 12.61
CA PRO A 132 7.22 4.17 13.51
C PRO A 132 8.39 3.56 12.73
N ILE A 133 9.60 3.78 13.23
CA ILE A 133 10.82 3.34 12.55
C ILE A 133 10.87 1.82 12.34
N GLU A 134 10.25 1.06 13.21
CA GLU A 134 10.21 -0.40 13.12
C GLU A 134 9.46 -0.90 11.89
N TYR A 135 8.59 -0.09 11.30
CA TYR A 135 7.84 -0.45 10.09
C TYR A 135 8.43 0.17 8.82
N GLY A 136 9.63 0.75 8.92
CA GLY A 136 10.29 1.39 7.80
C GLY A 136 10.72 0.40 6.71
N PHE A 137 11.04 0.94 5.54
CA PHE A 137 11.33 0.18 4.34
C PHE A 137 12.81 0.18 3.99
N ASN A 138 13.20 -0.78 3.15
CA ASN A 138 14.51 -0.80 2.48
C ASN A 138 14.34 -1.38 1.07
N GLN A 139 15.44 -1.58 0.33
CA GLN A 139 15.36 -2.05 -1.06
C GLN A 139 14.69 -3.40 -1.20
N SER A 140 14.83 -4.28 -0.23
CA SER A 140 14.24 -5.62 -0.27
C SER A 140 12.93 -5.74 0.50
N ARG A 141 12.53 -4.69 1.21
CA ARG A 141 11.34 -4.71 2.05
C ARG A 141 10.50 -3.45 1.81
N THR A 142 9.58 -3.56 0.87
CA THR A 142 8.68 -2.47 0.46
C THR A 142 7.28 -2.63 1.05
N VAL A 143 7.03 -3.73 1.74
CA VAL A 143 5.76 -4.02 2.42
C VAL A 143 6.07 -4.43 3.85
N THR A 144 5.46 -3.76 4.80
CA THR A 144 5.62 -4.10 6.22
C THR A 144 4.26 -4.14 6.91
N TYR A 145 4.20 -4.76 8.10
CA TYR A 145 2.96 -5.02 8.81
C TYR A 145 3.10 -4.59 10.27
N ASN A 146 2.01 -4.14 10.88
CA ASN A 146 2.01 -3.90 12.31
C ASN A 146 1.55 -5.15 13.12
N TYR A 147 1.42 -6.27 12.43
CA TYR A 147 0.94 -7.51 13.03
C TYR A 147 1.63 -8.74 12.48
#